data_81b4dffe66f09cbc55a835285e6304ad
#
_entry.id   81b4dffe66f09cbc55a835285e6304ad
#
_cell.length_a   1.000
_cell.length_b   1.000
_cell.length_c   1.000
_cell.angle_alpha   90.00
_cell.angle_beta   90.00
_cell.angle_gamma   90.00
#
_symmetry.space_group_name_H-M   'P 1'
#
loop_
_entity.id
_entity.type
_entity.pdbx_description
1 polymer ?
#
loop_
_entity_poly.entity_id
_entity_poly.type
_entity_poly.pdbx_seq_one_letter_code
_entity_poly.pdbx_strand_id
1 'polypeptide(L)'
;YEQTKTKLFVEVVGAERNAAMLEKLPHVQMEDMAMVYSIQVAEKDGAIASTLISNQLMAAMGVTAEKLYQDAIANSVNMRPAKVQKLSEVLAEMMDVPVKTVEKSAPPLLVVTTEDKIKGACAMFYPEMMDQLAKETGGNFFILPFPQAHTLGGI
;
A
#
# COMPACT_ATOMS: atom_id res chain seq x y z
N TYR A 1 -13.98 10.16 16.94
CA TYR A 1 -13.47 9.94 15.59
C TYR A 1 -12.75 11.15 15.03
N GLU A 2 -13.30 12.34 15.17
CA GLU A 2 -12.68 13.56 14.65
C GLU A 2 -11.25 13.78 15.18
N GLN A 3 -10.97 13.37 16.40
CA GLN A 3 -9.65 13.49 16.98
C GLN A 3 -8.67 12.42 16.48
N THR A 4 -9.19 11.33 15.96
CA THR A 4 -8.39 10.18 15.55
C THR A 4 -8.25 10.05 14.04
N LYS A 5 -9.11 10.70 13.27
CA LYS A 5 -9.10 10.54 11.81
C LYS A 5 -7.78 10.90 11.14
N THR A 6 -7.03 11.84 11.73
CA THR A 6 -5.72 12.24 11.20
C THR A 6 -4.64 11.19 11.42
N LYS A 7 -4.92 10.19 12.25
CA LYS A 7 -3.99 9.10 12.57
C LYS A 7 -4.33 7.80 11.84
N LEU A 8 -5.36 7.84 11.00
CA LEU A 8 -5.75 6.69 10.20
C LEU A 8 -4.80 6.49 9.03
N PHE A 9 -4.56 5.25 8.69
CA PHE A 9 -3.83 4.89 7.49
C PHE A 9 -4.24 3.50 7.01
N VAL A 10 -3.83 3.13 5.81
CA VAL A 10 -4.17 1.84 5.23
C VAL A 10 -2.98 0.91 5.27
N GLU A 11 -3.25 -0.38 5.41
CA GLU A 11 -2.25 -1.44 5.31
C GLU A 11 -2.78 -2.51 4.37
N VAL A 12 -1.89 -3.28 3.80
CA VAL A 12 -2.25 -4.36 2.87
C VAL A 12 -1.79 -5.69 3.44
N VAL A 13 -2.67 -6.66 3.43
CA VAL A 13 -2.41 -8.03 3.89
C VAL A 13 -2.82 -9.02 2.80
N GLY A 14 -2.30 -10.24 2.87
CA GLY A 14 -2.74 -11.30 1.97
C GLY A 14 -4.16 -11.72 2.32
N ALA A 15 -5.06 -11.72 1.33
CA ALA A 15 -6.47 -12.00 1.56
C ALA A 15 -6.70 -13.43 2.03
N GLU A 16 -6.11 -14.40 1.35
CA GLU A 16 -6.30 -15.80 1.68
C GLU A 16 -5.72 -16.16 3.04
N ARG A 17 -4.49 -15.70 3.29
CA ARG A 17 -3.79 -15.99 4.54
C ARG A 17 -4.48 -15.40 5.76
N ASN A 18 -5.24 -14.33 5.58
CA ASN A 18 -5.88 -13.59 6.65
C ASN A 18 -7.41 -13.61 6.55
N ALA A 19 -7.97 -14.59 5.84
CA ALA A 19 -9.41 -14.65 5.59
C ALA A 19 -10.26 -14.57 6.86
N ALA A 20 -9.88 -15.32 7.91
CA ALA A 20 -10.61 -15.32 9.16
C ALA A 20 -10.57 -13.96 9.86
N MET A 21 -9.41 -13.30 9.81
CA MET A 21 -9.23 -11.97 10.39
C MET A 21 -10.07 -10.94 9.62
N LEU A 22 -10.09 -11.04 8.29
CA LEU A 22 -10.79 -10.09 7.44
C LEU A 22 -12.30 -10.08 7.66
N GLU A 23 -12.88 -11.18 8.10
CA GLU A 23 -14.30 -11.23 8.42
C GLU A 23 -14.68 -10.23 9.52
N LYS A 24 -13.73 -9.89 10.37
CA LYS A 24 -13.94 -9.00 11.51
C LYS A 24 -13.47 -7.57 11.25
N LEU A 25 -12.94 -7.30 10.06
CA LEU A 25 -12.38 -6.01 9.70
C LEU A 25 -13.08 -5.42 8.49
N PRO A 26 -13.36 -4.10 8.50
CA PRO A 26 -13.69 -3.43 7.25
C PRO A 26 -12.46 -3.52 6.35
N HIS A 27 -12.67 -3.89 5.09
CA HIS A 27 -11.56 -4.07 4.15
C HIS A 27 -12.02 -3.93 2.71
N VAL A 28 -11.06 -3.75 1.82
CA VAL A 28 -11.26 -3.75 0.38
C VAL A 28 -10.34 -4.80 -0.21
N GLN A 29 -10.88 -5.72 -0.97
CA GLN A 29 -10.08 -6.78 -1.59
C GLN A 29 -9.76 -6.45 -3.05
N MET A 30 -8.51 -6.67 -3.43
CA MET A 30 -8.04 -6.56 -4.80
C MET A 30 -7.15 -7.77 -5.08
N GLU A 31 -7.59 -8.65 -5.99
CA GLU A 31 -6.91 -9.90 -6.29
C GLU A 31 -6.72 -10.72 -5.00
N ASP A 32 -5.49 -11.11 -4.70
CA ASP A 32 -5.15 -11.86 -3.50
C ASP A 32 -4.71 -10.96 -2.33
N MET A 33 -4.93 -9.65 -2.46
CA MET A 33 -4.58 -8.66 -1.45
C MET A 33 -5.83 -8.04 -0.86
N ALA A 34 -5.75 -7.65 0.41
CA ALA A 34 -6.81 -6.91 1.06
C ALA A 34 -6.22 -5.69 1.77
N MET A 35 -6.87 -4.56 1.57
CA MET A 35 -6.52 -3.33 2.26
C MET A 35 -7.35 -3.23 3.52
N VAL A 36 -6.70 -3.06 4.65
CA VAL A 36 -7.33 -2.87 5.95
C VAL A 36 -6.96 -1.50 6.51
N TYR A 37 -7.63 -1.10 7.57
CA TYR A 37 -7.44 0.21 8.16
C TYR A 37 -6.76 0.08 9.51
N SER A 38 -5.83 0.99 9.79
CA SER A 38 -5.12 1.04 11.04
C SER A 38 -5.12 2.46 11.59
N ILE A 39 -4.96 2.56 12.88
CA ILE A 39 -4.84 3.84 13.56
C ILE A 39 -3.53 3.86 14.34
N GLN A 40 -2.78 4.93 14.20
CA GLN A 40 -1.56 5.13 14.97
C GLN A 40 -1.93 5.46 16.42
N VAL A 41 -1.44 4.66 17.35
CA VAL A 41 -1.74 4.85 18.78
C VAL A 41 -0.56 5.41 19.56
N ALA A 42 0.66 5.21 19.07
CA ALA A 42 1.86 5.75 19.73
C ALA A 42 3.02 5.85 18.75
N GLU A 43 3.93 6.76 19.05
CA GLU A 43 5.20 6.85 18.35
C GLU A 43 6.30 7.00 19.38
N LYS A 44 7.33 6.15 19.28
CA LYS A 44 8.46 6.21 20.19
C LYS A 44 9.72 5.79 19.44
N ASP A 45 10.75 6.64 19.51
CA ASP A 45 12.05 6.36 18.89
C ASP A 45 11.98 6.00 17.40
N GLY A 46 11.05 6.62 16.68
CA GLY A 46 10.84 6.35 15.26
C GLY A 46 10.01 5.12 14.97
N ALA A 47 9.61 4.38 16.00
CA ALA A 47 8.72 3.23 15.84
C ALA A 47 7.27 3.66 16.03
N ILE A 48 6.40 3.20 15.15
CA ILE A 48 4.97 3.51 15.18
C ILE A 48 4.23 2.28 15.70
N ALA A 49 3.53 2.45 16.81
CA ALA A 49 2.59 1.44 17.28
C ALA A 49 1.22 1.75 16.67
N SER A 50 0.58 0.75 16.12
CA SER A 50 -0.73 0.90 15.51
C SER A 50 -1.63 -0.27 15.87
N THR A 51 -2.92 -0.07 15.70
CA THR A 51 -3.91 -1.13 15.87
C THR A 51 -4.85 -1.14 14.67
N LEU A 52 -5.26 -2.33 14.28
CA LEU A 52 -6.23 -2.51 13.20
C LEU A 52 -7.61 -2.06 13.67
N ILE A 53 -8.35 -1.49 12.74
CA ILE A 53 -9.73 -1.08 13.00
C ILE A 53 -10.64 -2.25 12.66
N SER A 54 -11.32 -2.77 13.69
CA SER A 54 -12.31 -3.83 13.53
C SER A 54 -13.68 -3.24 13.17
N ASN A 55 -14.59 -4.09 12.70
CA ASN A 55 -15.98 -3.71 12.49
C ASN A 55 -16.60 -3.15 13.78
N GLN A 56 -16.25 -3.75 14.90
CA GLN A 56 -16.74 -3.31 16.20
C GLN A 56 -16.21 -1.92 16.56
N LEU A 57 -14.94 -1.69 16.34
CA LEU A 57 -14.34 -0.39 16.62
C LEU A 57 -14.90 0.69 15.67
N MET A 58 -15.10 0.34 14.40
CA MET A 58 -15.70 1.26 13.42
C MET A 58 -17.11 1.67 13.88
N ALA A 59 -17.91 0.72 14.33
CA ALA A 59 -19.25 0.99 14.86
C ALA A 59 -19.19 1.86 16.12
N ALA A 60 -18.25 1.59 17.01
CA ALA A 60 -18.07 2.37 18.24
C ALA A 60 -17.66 3.81 17.95
N MET A 61 -16.91 4.03 16.88
CA MET A 61 -16.53 5.38 16.45
C MET A 61 -17.66 6.12 15.72
N GLY A 62 -18.73 5.42 15.38
CA GLY A 62 -19.85 6.01 14.66
C GLY A 62 -19.53 6.44 13.24
N VAL A 63 -18.60 5.78 12.58
CA VAL A 63 -18.16 6.10 11.24
C VAL A 63 -18.56 5.00 10.26
N THR A 64 -18.91 5.39 9.02
CA THR A 64 -19.22 4.42 7.98
C THR A 64 -17.94 3.90 7.33
N ALA A 65 -18.05 2.73 6.69
CA ALA A 65 -16.91 2.17 5.96
C ALA A 65 -16.42 3.10 4.85
N GLU A 66 -17.35 3.80 4.19
CA GLU A 66 -17.00 4.75 3.14
C GLU A 66 -16.22 5.95 3.67
N LYS A 67 -16.66 6.51 4.79
CA LYS A 67 -15.98 7.65 5.41
C LYS A 67 -14.60 7.24 5.93
N LEU A 68 -14.51 6.05 6.52
CA LEU A 68 -13.24 5.49 6.98
C LEU A 68 -12.27 5.34 5.81
N TYR A 69 -12.75 4.80 4.70
CA TYR A 69 -11.96 4.66 3.48
C TYR A 69 -11.42 6.01 3.00
N GLN A 70 -12.30 7.00 2.87
CA GLN A 70 -11.92 8.32 2.37
C GLN A 70 -10.84 8.97 3.24
N ASP A 71 -11.02 8.95 4.55
CA ASP A 71 -10.09 9.58 5.47
C ASP A 71 -8.76 8.84 5.54
N ALA A 72 -8.79 7.51 5.59
CA ALA A 72 -7.59 6.69 5.66
C ALA A 72 -6.77 6.77 4.37
N ILE A 73 -7.42 6.74 3.22
CA ILE A 73 -6.74 6.86 1.93
C ILE A 73 -6.11 8.25 1.79
N ALA A 74 -6.84 9.31 2.12
CA ALA A 74 -6.32 10.67 2.01
C ALA A 74 -5.06 10.85 2.87
N ASN A 75 -5.09 10.34 4.10
CA ASN A 75 -3.93 10.38 4.98
C ASN A 75 -2.76 9.59 4.43
N SER A 76 -3.03 8.37 3.92
CA SER A 76 -1.99 7.48 3.41
C SER A 76 -1.30 8.07 2.17
N VAL A 77 -2.07 8.68 1.27
CA VAL A 77 -1.52 9.34 0.08
C VAL A 77 -0.57 10.47 0.50
N ASN A 78 -0.95 11.24 1.52
CA ASN A 78 -0.12 12.34 2.01
C ASN A 78 1.12 11.84 2.78
N MET A 79 0.96 10.79 3.59
CA MET A 79 2.05 10.26 4.41
C MET A 79 3.03 9.42 3.60
N ARG A 80 2.51 8.67 2.63
CA ARG A 80 3.28 7.73 1.82
C ARG A 80 2.89 7.85 0.35
N PRO A 81 3.38 8.89 -0.34
CA PRO A 81 3.09 9.05 -1.76
C PRO A 81 3.51 7.83 -2.57
N ALA A 82 2.70 7.50 -3.56
CA ALA A 82 2.99 6.40 -4.44
C ALA A 82 4.18 6.71 -5.35
N LYS A 83 4.95 5.68 -5.66
CA LYS A 83 6.07 5.78 -6.60
C LYS A 83 5.96 4.66 -7.61
N VAL A 84 5.97 5.00 -8.87
CA VAL A 84 5.95 4.05 -9.97
C VAL A 84 7.27 4.20 -10.75
N GLN A 85 8.02 3.12 -10.86
CA GLN A 85 9.29 3.12 -11.57
C GLN A 85 9.36 1.92 -12.49
N LYS A 86 10.15 2.05 -13.57
CA LYS A 86 10.50 0.88 -14.37
C LYS A 86 11.47 0.01 -13.58
N LEU A 87 11.37 -1.30 -13.77
CA LEU A 87 12.29 -2.23 -13.09
C LEU A 87 13.74 -1.89 -13.43
N SER A 88 14.03 -1.48 -14.67
CA SER A 88 15.38 -1.06 -15.07
C SER A 88 15.91 0.09 -14.21
N GLU A 89 15.05 1.05 -13.86
CA GLU A 89 15.44 2.16 -13.01
C GLU A 89 15.78 1.67 -11.57
N VAL A 90 14.96 0.76 -11.04
CA VAL A 90 15.19 0.20 -9.70
C VAL A 90 16.49 -0.58 -9.67
N LEU A 91 16.73 -1.42 -10.67
CA LEU A 91 17.95 -2.21 -10.74
C LEU A 91 19.19 -1.32 -10.90
N ALA A 92 19.09 -0.26 -11.70
CA ALA A 92 20.18 0.69 -11.87
C ALA A 92 20.54 1.37 -10.54
N GLU A 93 19.55 1.77 -9.77
CA GLU A 93 19.78 2.35 -8.45
C GLU A 93 20.45 1.36 -7.49
N MET A 94 19.99 0.11 -7.48
CA MET A 94 20.52 -0.93 -6.61
C MET A 94 21.97 -1.30 -6.95
N MET A 95 22.30 -1.29 -8.24
CA MET A 95 23.62 -1.66 -8.73
C MET A 95 24.57 -0.46 -8.84
N ASP A 96 24.07 0.73 -8.61
CA ASP A 96 24.80 1.99 -8.75
C ASP A 96 25.44 2.12 -10.15
N VAL A 97 24.62 1.88 -11.16
CA VAL A 97 25.05 1.99 -12.57
C VAL A 97 24.03 2.83 -13.35
N PRO A 98 24.42 3.36 -14.53
CA PRO A 98 23.45 4.07 -15.37
C PRO A 98 22.31 3.17 -15.83
N VAL A 99 21.11 3.72 -15.96
CA VAL A 99 19.94 2.97 -16.41
C VAL A 99 20.17 2.25 -17.73
N LYS A 100 20.88 2.89 -18.65
CA LYS A 100 21.18 2.29 -19.95
C LYS A 100 21.93 0.97 -19.87
N THR A 101 22.67 0.75 -18.78
CA THR A 101 23.43 -0.48 -18.58
C THR A 101 22.52 -1.69 -18.39
N VAL A 102 21.36 -1.51 -17.73
CA VAL A 102 20.44 -2.59 -17.40
C VAL A 102 19.16 -2.58 -18.22
N GLU A 103 18.88 -1.50 -18.92
CA GLU A 103 17.63 -1.30 -19.63
C GLU A 103 17.32 -2.41 -20.65
N LYS A 104 18.32 -2.88 -21.38
CA LYS A 104 18.14 -3.91 -22.40
C LYS A 104 17.89 -5.29 -21.82
N SER A 105 18.41 -5.55 -20.63
CA SER A 105 18.30 -6.88 -20.00
C SER A 105 17.19 -6.97 -18.97
N ALA A 106 16.64 -5.83 -18.53
CA ALA A 106 15.57 -5.82 -17.58
C ALA A 106 14.21 -6.12 -18.25
N PRO A 107 13.37 -6.98 -17.64
CA PRO A 107 12.01 -7.17 -18.13
C PRO A 107 11.21 -5.86 -18.12
N PRO A 108 10.22 -5.71 -19.03
CA PRO A 108 9.40 -4.50 -19.06
C PRO A 108 8.35 -4.50 -17.95
N LEU A 109 8.80 -4.43 -16.71
CA LEU A 109 7.97 -4.43 -15.52
C LEU A 109 7.99 -3.06 -14.87
N LEU A 110 6.87 -2.72 -14.23
CA LEU A 110 6.77 -1.54 -13.38
C LEU A 110 6.78 -1.96 -11.93
N VAL A 111 7.45 -1.17 -11.11
CA VAL A 111 7.45 -1.37 -9.66
C VAL A 111 6.59 -0.27 -9.04
N VAL A 112 5.55 -0.69 -8.32
CA VAL A 112 4.65 0.22 -7.63
C VAL A 112 4.92 0.10 -6.13
N THR A 113 5.29 1.19 -5.51
CA THR A 113 5.57 1.23 -4.09
C THR A 113 5.30 2.63 -3.55
N THR A 114 5.71 2.91 -2.34
CA THR A 114 5.67 4.26 -1.78
C THR A 114 7.08 4.82 -1.76
N GLU A 115 7.20 6.15 -1.65
CA GLU A 115 8.51 6.80 -1.66
C GLU A 115 9.40 6.34 -0.52
N ASP A 116 8.81 6.06 0.65
CA ASP A 116 9.55 5.55 1.80
C ASP A 116 9.81 4.04 1.72
N LYS A 117 9.22 3.36 0.74
CA LYS A 117 9.33 1.91 0.52
C LYS A 117 8.87 1.06 1.71
N ILE A 118 8.13 1.66 2.63
CA ILE A 118 7.54 0.99 3.79
C ILE A 118 6.08 0.70 3.45
N LYS A 119 5.68 -0.58 3.55
CA LYS A 119 4.30 -0.98 3.25
C LYS A 119 3.82 -0.51 1.88
N GLY A 120 4.73 -0.57 0.90
CA GLY A 120 4.51 -0.01 -0.43
C GLY A 120 3.33 -0.58 -1.19
N ALA A 121 2.87 -1.79 -0.84
CA ALA A 121 1.75 -2.42 -1.52
C ALA A 121 0.45 -1.60 -1.40
N CYS A 122 0.33 -0.74 -0.39
CA CYS A 122 -0.86 0.09 -0.23
C CYS A 122 -1.05 1.06 -1.41
N ALA A 123 0.02 1.41 -2.12
CA ALA A 123 -0.06 2.29 -3.27
C ALA A 123 -0.96 1.76 -4.38
N MET A 124 -1.11 0.44 -4.49
CA MET A 124 -2.00 -0.17 -5.49
C MET A 124 -3.47 0.17 -5.25
N PHE A 125 -3.83 0.50 -4.01
CA PHE A 125 -5.20 0.85 -3.64
C PHE A 125 -5.49 2.35 -3.71
N TYR A 126 -4.48 3.16 -4.03
CA TYR A 126 -4.67 4.61 -4.11
C TYR A 126 -5.53 4.96 -5.32
N PRO A 127 -6.35 6.02 -5.20
CA PRO A 127 -7.17 6.47 -6.31
C PRO A 127 -6.33 6.75 -7.55
N GLU A 128 -6.87 6.42 -8.71
CA GLU A 128 -6.24 6.65 -10.02
C GLU A 128 -5.00 5.81 -10.31
N MET A 129 -4.52 4.99 -9.36
CA MET A 129 -3.33 4.15 -9.60
C MET A 129 -3.55 3.19 -10.76
N MET A 130 -4.71 2.53 -10.81
CA MET A 130 -5.01 1.59 -11.90
C MET A 130 -5.07 2.31 -13.25
N ASP A 131 -5.62 3.51 -13.29
CA ASP A 131 -5.67 4.32 -14.52
C ASP A 131 -4.28 4.74 -14.96
N GLN A 132 -3.43 5.15 -14.02
CA GLN A 132 -2.05 5.51 -14.31
C GLN A 132 -1.27 4.33 -14.88
N LEU A 133 -1.40 3.16 -14.27
CA LEU A 133 -0.73 1.95 -14.74
C LEU A 133 -1.23 1.54 -16.13
N ALA A 134 -2.52 1.64 -16.38
CA ALA A 134 -3.07 1.33 -17.68
C ALA A 134 -2.52 2.24 -18.77
N LYS A 135 -2.34 3.52 -18.47
CA LYS A 135 -1.74 4.47 -19.41
C LYS A 135 -0.27 4.15 -19.70
N GLU A 136 0.48 3.79 -18.66
CA GLU A 136 1.92 3.51 -18.83
C GLU A 136 2.19 2.16 -19.50
N THR A 137 1.30 1.19 -19.33
CA THR A 137 1.45 -0.14 -19.93
C THR A 137 0.75 -0.29 -21.27
N GLY A 138 -0.04 0.70 -21.68
CA GLY A 138 -0.78 0.64 -22.92
C GLY A 138 -2.09 -0.16 -22.83
N GLY A 139 -2.57 -0.44 -21.64
CA GLY A 139 -3.84 -1.13 -21.45
C GLY A 139 -3.80 -2.20 -20.38
N ASN A 140 -3.91 -3.45 -20.77
CA ASN A 140 -3.99 -4.55 -19.83
C ASN A 140 -2.64 -4.89 -19.21
N PHE A 141 -2.64 -5.28 -17.94
CA PHE A 141 -1.44 -5.70 -17.23
C PHE A 141 -1.80 -6.69 -16.13
N PHE A 142 -0.79 -7.42 -15.66
CA PHE A 142 -0.93 -8.34 -14.54
C PHE A 142 -0.22 -7.78 -13.31
N ILE A 143 -0.79 -8.03 -12.14
CA ILE A 143 -0.21 -7.63 -10.88
C ILE A 143 0.55 -8.83 -10.31
N LEU A 144 1.85 -8.63 -10.05
CA LEU A 144 2.70 -9.64 -9.45
C LEU A 144 3.12 -9.16 -8.06
N PRO A 145 2.39 -9.55 -7.01
CA PRO A 145 2.78 -9.13 -5.67
C PRO A 145 4.05 -9.84 -5.22
N PHE A 146 4.92 -9.09 -4.54
CA PHE A 146 6.10 -9.67 -3.92
C PHE A 146 5.75 -9.98 -2.47
N PRO A 147 5.55 -11.25 -2.11
CA PRO A 147 5.12 -11.61 -0.77
C PRO A 147 6.12 -11.22 0.31
N GLN A 148 7.36 -11.06 -0.04
CA GLN A 148 8.40 -10.67 0.89
C GLN A 148 8.77 -9.20 0.83
N ALA A 149 8.12 -8.44 -0.02
CA ALA A 149 8.39 -7.02 -0.14
C ALA A 149 8.27 -6.32 1.19
N HIS A 150 7.33 -6.77 2.00
CA HIS A 150 7.11 -6.23 3.31
C HIS A 150 8.13 -6.68 4.34
N THR A 151 8.85 -7.76 4.09
CA THR A 151 9.80 -8.29 5.05
C THR A 151 11.24 -7.99 4.68
N LEU A 152 11.45 -7.73 3.45
CA LEU A 152 12.76 -7.39 3.01
C LEU A 152 13.14 -6.03 3.44
N GLY A 153 13.24 -5.94 4.63
CA GLY A 153 13.61 -4.71 5.12
C GLY A 153 12.54 -3.86 4.88
N GLY A 154 11.59 -4.56 5.18
CA GLY A 154 10.62 -3.91 4.84
C GLY A 154 10.80 -3.67 3.46
N ILE A 155 11.41 -4.42 2.99
CA ILE A 155 11.27 -4.19 1.68
C ILE A 155 10.40 -4.32 1.53
#